data_561960575919aec33bbc112431fb44d6
#
_entry.id   561960575919aec33bbc112431fb44d6
#
_cell.length_a   1.000
_cell.length_b   1.000
_cell.length_c   1.000
_cell.angle_alpha   90.00
_cell.angle_beta   90.00
_cell.angle_gamma   90.00
#
_symmetry.space_group_name_H-M   'P 1'
#
loop_
_entity.id
_entity.type
_entity.pdbx_description
1 polymer ?
#
loop_
_entity_poly.entity_id
_entity_poly.type
_entity_poly.pdbx_seq_one_letter_code
_entity_poly.pdbx_strand_id
1 'polypeptide(L)'
;MPEMGRLGDKSEAKADAHGCPGCPHDTTGPAVMGSPDVLVNSKPALRIGDMGIHAACCGPNMWVATLGSGTVFINGRPAHRKGDLDMHCGGIGKLTEGSDDVLVGG
;
A
#
# COMPACT_ATOMS: atom_id res chain seq x y z
N MET A 1 -7.89 1.12 -15.96
CA MET A 1 -7.21 2.07 -15.05
C MET A 1 -7.43 1.61 -13.62
N PRO A 2 -6.34 1.42 -12.84
CA PRO A 2 -6.47 0.99 -11.44
C PRO A 2 -7.14 2.05 -10.55
N GLU A 3 -7.81 1.58 -9.52
CA GLU A 3 -8.43 2.44 -8.52
C GLU A 3 -7.37 3.12 -7.66
N MET A 4 -7.58 4.39 -7.33
CA MET A 4 -6.67 5.17 -6.50
C MET A 4 -6.62 4.62 -5.07
N GLY A 5 -5.42 4.43 -4.53
CA GLY A 5 -5.24 4.03 -3.14
C GLY A 5 -5.47 5.18 -2.17
N ARG A 6 -5.94 4.86 -0.96
CA ARG A 6 -6.27 5.85 0.06
C ARG A 6 -5.86 5.36 1.43
N LEU A 7 -5.72 6.29 2.35
CA LEU A 7 -5.48 5.95 3.76
C LEU A 7 -6.57 4.97 4.22
N GLY A 8 -6.16 3.91 4.89
CA GLY A 8 -7.07 2.87 5.35
C GLY A 8 -7.24 1.71 4.36
N ASP A 9 -6.84 1.88 3.10
CA ASP A 9 -6.89 0.79 2.14
C ASP A 9 -5.83 -0.26 2.48
N LYS A 10 -6.16 -1.52 2.28
CA LYS A 10 -5.33 -2.63 2.74
C LYS A 10 -4.38 -3.13 1.66
N SER A 11 -3.20 -3.52 2.11
CA SER A 11 -2.24 -4.27 1.29
C SER A 11 -2.15 -5.70 1.82
N GLU A 12 -1.87 -6.62 0.92
CA GLU A 12 -1.72 -8.03 1.27
C GLU A 12 -0.42 -8.58 0.70
N ALA A 13 0.31 -9.34 1.54
CA ALA A 13 1.46 -10.12 1.11
C ALA A 13 1.23 -11.58 1.46
N LYS A 14 1.41 -12.47 0.48
CA LYS A 14 1.28 -13.91 0.69
C LYS A 14 2.55 -14.48 1.30
N ALA A 15 2.40 -15.35 2.30
CA ALA A 15 3.50 -16.08 2.91
C ALA A 15 4.65 -15.17 3.36
N ASP A 16 4.33 -14.02 3.92
CA ASP A 16 5.32 -13.06 4.42
C ASP A 16 6.01 -13.65 5.66
N ALA A 17 7.32 -13.75 5.60
CA ALA A 17 8.10 -14.36 6.68
C ALA A 17 8.45 -13.38 7.82
N HIS A 18 8.29 -12.08 7.62
CA HIS A 18 8.56 -11.03 8.63
C HIS A 18 9.97 -11.09 9.24
N GLY A 19 10.94 -11.64 8.51
CA GLY A 19 12.26 -11.89 9.10
C GLY A 19 12.30 -13.08 10.04
N CYS A 20 11.25 -13.89 10.05
CA CYS A 20 11.08 -15.05 10.93
C CYS A 20 10.82 -16.29 10.06
N PRO A 21 11.86 -16.93 9.52
CA PRO A 21 11.71 -17.98 8.51
C PRO A 21 10.82 -19.16 8.91
N GLY A 22 10.67 -19.39 10.20
CA GLY A 22 9.82 -20.46 10.68
C GLY A 22 8.35 -20.11 10.80
N CYS A 23 7.96 -18.91 10.37
CA CYS A 23 6.62 -18.38 10.61
C CYS A 23 6.07 -17.60 9.41
N PRO A 24 6.17 -18.12 8.17
CA PRO A 24 5.59 -17.44 7.03
C PRO A 24 4.06 -17.55 7.06
N HIS A 25 3.37 -16.45 6.81
CA HIS A 25 1.91 -16.44 6.70
C HIS A 25 1.46 -15.23 5.90
N ASP A 26 0.22 -15.28 5.42
CA ASP A 26 -0.36 -14.15 4.71
C ASP A 26 -0.57 -13.00 5.68
N THR A 27 -0.26 -11.78 5.22
CA THR A 27 -0.46 -10.57 6.00
C THR A 27 -1.32 -9.59 5.25
N THR A 28 -2.18 -8.89 5.98
CA THR A 28 -2.98 -7.82 5.39
C THR A 28 -3.16 -6.73 6.43
N GLY A 29 -3.15 -5.50 5.98
CA GLY A 29 -3.34 -4.38 6.90
C GLY A 29 -3.43 -3.04 6.18
N PRO A 30 -3.97 -2.01 6.86
CA PRO A 30 -4.29 -0.74 6.24
C PRO A 30 -3.09 0.19 6.11
N ALA A 31 -3.16 1.07 5.11
CA ALA A 31 -2.26 2.21 5.00
C ALA A 31 -2.52 3.18 6.15
N VAL A 32 -1.47 3.69 6.75
CA VAL A 32 -1.55 4.63 7.88
C VAL A 32 -0.95 5.99 7.56
N MET A 33 -0.43 6.18 6.35
CA MET A 33 0.11 7.46 5.87
C MET A 33 -0.46 7.75 4.49
N GLY A 34 -0.60 9.03 4.18
CA GLY A 34 -1.06 9.48 2.89
C GLY A 34 -0.81 10.97 2.72
N SER A 35 -1.25 11.52 1.59
CA SER A 35 -1.05 12.94 1.29
C SER A 35 -1.75 13.83 2.31
N PRO A 36 -1.06 14.87 2.81
CA PRO A 36 -1.72 15.86 3.65
C PRO A 36 -2.61 16.82 2.86
N ASP A 37 -2.47 16.87 1.53
CA ASP A 37 -3.11 17.88 0.69
C ASP A 37 -4.13 17.32 -0.28
N VAL A 38 -4.02 16.05 -0.66
CA VAL A 38 -4.86 15.46 -1.69
C VAL A 38 -5.72 14.36 -1.08
N LEU A 39 -7.03 14.54 -1.20
CA LEU A 39 -8.00 13.58 -0.66
C LEU A 39 -8.72 12.87 -1.80
N VAL A 40 -8.97 11.60 -1.61
CA VAL A 40 -9.77 10.76 -2.50
C VAL A 40 -10.87 10.14 -1.65
N ASN A 41 -12.12 10.48 -1.97
CA ASN A 41 -13.27 10.07 -1.16
C ASN A 41 -13.11 10.48 0.31
N SER A 42 -12.60 11.70 0.54
CA SER A 42 -12.34 12.28 1.87
C SER A 42 -11.25 11.57 2.68
N LYS A 43 -10.41 10.79 2.02
CA LYS A 43 -9.28 10.11 2.65
C LYS A 43 -7.97 10.51 1.98
N PRO A 44 -6.88 10.69 2.74
CA PRO A 44 -5.58 11.00 2.14
C PRO A 44 -5.19 10.01 1.05
N ALA A 45 -4.76 10.52 -0.09
CA ALA A 45 -4.33 9.70 -1.23
C ALA A 45 -2.97 9.06 -0.94
N LEU A 46 -2.77 7.84 -1.42
CA LEU A 46 -1.51 7.11 -1.22
C LEU A 46 -0.50 7.46 -2.31
N ARG A 47 0.78 7.41 -1.94
CA ARG A 47 1.92 7.70 -2.81
C ARG A 47 3.02 6.70 -2.52
N ILE A 48 3.96 6.55 -3.46
CA ILE A 48 5.17 5.78 -3.19
C ILE A 48 5.85 6.35 -1.94
N GLY A 49 6.27 5.47 -1.04
CA GLY A 49 6.89 5.84 0.24
C GLY A 49 5.92 5.90 1.41
N ASP A 50 4.62 5.92 1.14
CA ASP A 50 3.63 5.87 2.21
C ASP A 50 3.57 4.47 2.80
N MET A 51 3.32 4.40 4.10
CA MET A 51 3.44 3.17 4.87
C MET A 51 2.11 2.67 5.37
N GLY A 52 2.06 1.39 5.64
CA GLY A 52 0.95 0.75 6.31
C GLY A 52 1.45 -0.21 7.38
N ILE A 53 0.52 -0.83 8.07
CA ILE A 53 0.81 -1.82 9.10
C ILE A 53 0.05 -3.09 8.80
N HIS A 54 0.53 -4.20 9.35
CA HIS A 54 -0.18 -5.49 9.26
C HIS A 54 0.13 -6.32 10.49
N ALA A 55 -0.75 -7.28 10.78
CA ALA A 55 -0.53 -8.20 11.87
C ALA A 55 0.58 -9.19 11.50
N ALA A 56 1.39 -9.58 12.47
CA ALA A 56 2.50 -10.49 12.25
C ALA A 56 2.76 -11.34 13.49
N CYS A 57 3.48 -12.45 13.27
CA CYS A 57 3.90 -13.30 14.36
C CYS A 57 5.23 -12.82 14.96
N CYS A 58 6.10 -12.20 14.19
CA CYS A 58 7.38 -11.67 14.64
C CYS A 58 7.91 -10.68 13.63
N GLY A 59 8.92 -9.91 14.05
CA GLY A 59 9.56 -8.94 13.19
C GLY A 59 8.74 -7.68 12.97
N PRO A 60 9.19 -6.81 12.07
CA PRO A 60 8.46 -5.57 11.78
C PRO A 60 7.10 -5.85 11.16
N ASN A 61 6.11 -5.02 11.53
CA ASN A 61 4.72 -5.19 11.12
C ASN A 61 4.29 -4.08 10.18
N MET A 62 5.15 -3.73 9.22
CA MET A 62 4.97 -2.58 8.34
C MET A 62 5.15 -2.96 6.88
N TRP A 63 4.50 -2.20 6.01
CA TRP A 63 4.75 -2.26 4.58
C TRP A 63 4.89 -0.84 4.04
N VAL A 64 5.53 -0.71 2.86
CA VAL A 64 5.74 0.57 2.21
C VAL A 64 5.41 0.46 0.74
N ALA A 65 4.70 1.47 0.21
CA ALA A 65 4.35 1.52 -1.20
C ALA A 65 5.61 1.72 -2.04
N THR A 66 5.86 0.86 -3.01
CA THR A 66 7.08 0.89 -3.82
C THR A 66 6.85 1.15 -5.30
N LEU A 67 5.65 0.90 -5.81
CA LEU A 67 5.30 1.19 -7.20
C LEU A 67 4.05 2.05 -7.28
N GLY A 68 3.92 2.76 -8.37
CA GLY A 68 2.78 3.63 -8.61
C GLY A 68 2.67 4.06 -10.05
N SER A 69 1.81 5.05 -10.31
CA SER A 69 1.56 5.58 -11.63
C SER A 69 2.83 6.19 -12.23
N GLY A 70 3.05 5.93 -13.52
CA GLY A 70 4.12 6.60 -14.25
C GLY A 70 3.74 8.00 -14.75
N THR A 71 2.48 8.39 -14.61
CA THR A 71 2.00 9.66 -15.16
C THR A 71 1.31 10.57 -14.15
N VAL A 72 0.83 10.04 -13.03
CA VAL A 72 0.12 10.82 -12.01
C VAL A 72 0.95 10.87 -10.73
N PHE A 73 1.25 12.08 -10.31
CA PHE A 73 2.08 12.33 -9.12
C PHE A 73 1.27 13.11 -8.10
N ILE A 74 1.44 12.78 -6.82
CA ILE A 74 0.81 13.46 -5.70
C ILE A 74 1.93 13.90 -4.77
N ASN A 75 2.04 15.22 -4.55
CA ASN A 75 3.13 15.82 -3.78
C ASN A 75 4.51 15.39 -4.33
N GLY A 76 4.63 15.28 -5.65
CA GLY A 76 5.89 14.91 -6.30
C GLY A 76 6.24 13.43 -6.28
N ARG A 77 5.35 12.57 -5.80
CA ARG A 77 5.57 11.12 -5.75
C ARG A 77 4.50 10.39 -6.58
N PRO A 78 4.88 9.31 -7.28
CA PRO A 78 3.91 8.52 -8.02
C PRO A 78 2.72 8.08 -7.16
N ALA A 79 1.52 8.22 -7.69
CA ALA A 79 0.31 7.78 -7.01
C ALA A 79 0.30 6.25 -6.88
N HIS A 80 0.01 5.74 -5.68
CA HIS A 80 -0.07 4.31 -5.41
C HIS A 80 -1.51 3.84 -5.58
N ARG A 81 -1.71 2.78 -6.36
CA ARG A 81 -3.03 2.34 -6.80
C ARG A 81 -3.28 0.89 -6.43
N LYS A 82 -4.55 0.48 -6.43
CA LYS A 82 -4.90 -0.93 -6.24
C LYS A 82 -4.16 -1.79 -7.27
N GLY A 83 -3.51 -2.84 -6.80
CA GLY A 83 -2.69 -3.71 -7.62
C GLY A 83 -1.23 -3.33 -7.70
N ASP A 84 -0.85 -2.11 -7.29
CA ASP A 84 0.54 -1.71 -7.27
C ASP A 84 1.27 -2.41 -6.13
N LEU A 85 2.54 -2.75 -6.41
CA LEU A 85 3.34 -3.49 -5.46
C LEU A 85 3.78 -2.65 -4.27
N ASP A 86 3.85 -3.29 -3.13
CA ASP A 86 4.45 -2.73 -1.94
C ASP A 86 5.36 -3.78 -1.29
N MET A 87 6.23 -3.31 -0.40
CA MET A 87 7.20 -4.18 0.24
C MET A 87 6.82 -4.37 1.69
N HIS A 88 6.59 -5.61 2.05
CA HIS A 88 6.41 -6.04 3.42
C HIS A 88 7.76 -6.52 3.97
N CYS A 89 7.84 -6.76 5.26
CA CYS A 89 9.12 -7.08 5.90
C CYS A 89 9.71 -8.39 5.46
N GLY A 90 8.91 -9.35 5.09
CA GLY A 90 9.38 -10.65 4.65
C GLY A 90 8.89 -11.05 3.28
N GLY A 91 8.34 -10.11 2.51
CA GLY A 91 7.82 -10.45 1.19
C GLY A 91 7.33 -9.24 0.44
N ILE A 92 6.84 -9.50 -0.77
CA ILE A 92 6.28 -8.47 -1.64
C ILE A 92 4.77 -8.64 -1.63
N GLY A 93 4.06 -7.54 -1.46
CA GLY A 93 2.61 -7.53 -1.50
C GLY A 93 2.08 -6.55 -2.53
N LYS A 94 0.79 -6.34 -2.48
CA LYS A 94 0.13 -5.36 -3.35
C LYS A 94 -1.08 -4.78 -2.63
N LEU A 95 -1.43 -3.56 -3.01
CA LEU A 95 -2.63 -2.91 -2.49
C LEU A 95 -3.86 -3.63 -3.05
N THR A 96 -4.76 -4.04 -2.18
CA THR A 96 -5.93 -4.83 -2.57
C THR A 96 -7.23 -4.05 -2.57
N GLU A 97 -7.21 -2.82 -2.08
CA GLU A 97 -8.38 -1.95 -2.02
C GLU A 97 -8.08 -0.60 -2.65
N GLY A 98 -9.10 0.08 -3.09
CA GLY A 98 -8.97 1.41 -3.69
C GLY A 98 -10.32 2.06 -3.86
N SER A 99 -10.31 3.29 -4.38
CA SER A 99 -11.52 4.06 -4.63
C SER A 99 -12.38 3.42 -5.72
N ASP A 100 -13.68 3.36 -5.49
CA ASP A 100 -14.64 2.93 -6.52
C ASP A 100 -14.85 4.00 -7.57
N ASP A 101 -14.53 5.25 -7.28
CA ASP A 101 -14.89 6.41 -8.10
C ASP A 101 -13.70 7.06 -8.79
N VAL A 102 -12.49 6.90 -8.26
CA VAL A 102 -11.30 7.59 -8.76
C VAL A 102 -10.32 6.58 -9.32
N LEU A 103 -10.05 6.70 -10.61
CA LEU A 103 -9.13 5.82 -11.31
C LEU A 103 -7.89 6.59 -11.71
N VAL A 104 -6.73 5.93 -11.66
CA VAL A 104 -5.44 6.55 -11.97
C VAL A 104 -4.73 5.70 -13.02
N GLY A 105 -4.48 6.29 -14.17
CA GLY A 105 -3.81 5.60 -15.27
C GLY A 105 -2.29 5.59 -15.14
N GLY A 106 -1.66 5.16 -16.17
CA GLY A 106 -0.22 5.16 -16.32
C GLY A 106 0.50 4.02 -15.64
#